data_2ce614bcd34c90ba5ffff6678099b281
#
_entry.id   2ce614bcd34c90ba5ffff6678099b281
#
_cell.length_a   1.000
_cell.length_b   1.000
_cell.length_c   1.000
_cell.angle_alpha   90.00
_cell.angle_beta   90.00
_cell.angle_gamma   90.00
#
_symmetry.space_group_name_H-M   'P 1'
#
loop_
_entity.id
_entity.type
_entity.pdbx_description
1 polymer ?
#
loop_
_entity_poly.entity_id
_entity_poly.type
_entity_poly.pdbx_seq_one_letter_code
_entity_poly.pdbx_strand_id
1 'polypeptide(L)'
;MIKQLFIYSLALFAFTACEDNLEDDNIPAIQAVRNGDFFKSTQMTAVANADGSVTITGLNRIEQLQFNLESANAGTYPLGSGSPNEAVYTFNNTDVYSTNEGAGTGQVVLSAGTPAGTLTGTFSFVSYLPMNADSLYMRQGVIFQVPFGSPIGPGSSATASSLAANVDGVAFTPTVISPINAGGSIVVNASNGANSIVLTFPETITVGSYMFASSGMYTASYISGGTPTPAVSGTLDITAVDAVASSVTGTFSFMTGPPNNFNITSGVFTVFY
;
A
#
# COMPACT_ATOMS: atom_id res chain seq x y z
N MET A 1 -4.64 -59.10 -21.00
CA MET A 1 -5.25 -58.34 -19.88
C MET A 1 -4.22 -57.54 -19.05
N ILE A 2 -3.06 -58.09 -18.71
CA ILE A 2 -2.05 -57.38 -17.85
C ILE A 2 -1.47 -56.11 -18.51
N LYS A 3 -1.24 -56.09 -19.84
CA LYS A 3 -0.72 -54.91 -20.54
C LYS A 3 -1.69 -53.73 -20.60
N GLN A 4 -2.99 -53.98 -20.67
CA GLN A 4 -4.00 -52.90 -20.63
C GLN A 4 -4.18 -52.31 -19.23
N LEU A 5 -4.04 -53.13 -18.19
CA LEU A 5 -4.11 -52.67 -16.82
C LEU A 5 -2.97 -51.69 -16.46
N PHE A 6 -1.76 -51.93 -17.03
CA PHE A 6 -0.58 -51.06 -16.84
C PHE A 6 -0.75 -49.69 -17.51
N ILE A 7 -1.41 -49.64 -18.68
CA ILE A 7 -1.65 -48.36 -19.39
C ILE A 7 -2.69 -47.51 -18.63
N TYR A 8 -3.73 -48.11 -18.05
CA TYR A 8 -4.72 -47.40 -17.24
C TYR A 8 -4.13 -46.93 -15.89
N SER A 9 -3.23 -47.70 -15.28
CA SER A 9 -2.52 -47.28 -14.06
C SER A 9 -1.57 -46.11 -14.31
N LEU A 10 -0.88 -46.09 -15.47
CA LEU A 10 0.03 -44.98 -15.81
C LEU A 10 -0.74 -43.69 -16.15
N ALA A 11 -1.95 -43.83 -16.76
CA ALA A 11 -2.81 -42.68 -17.06
C ALA A 11 -3.42 -42.04 -15.79
N LEU A 12 -3.62 -42.79 -14.69
CA LEU A 12 -4.15 -42.29 -13.44
C LEU A 12 -3.10 -41.44 -12.66
N PHE A 13 -1.81 -41.71 -12.85
CA PHE A 13 -0.74 -40.93 -12.19
C PHE A 13 -0.42 -39.63 -12.92
N ALA A 14 -0.91 -39.41 -14.14
CA ALA A 14 -0.65 -38.16 -14.88
C ALA A 14 -1.56 -36.99 -14.47
N PHE A 15 -2.57 -37.22 -13.63
CA PHE A 15 -3.50 -36.15 -13.17
C PHE A 15 -3.23 -35.62 -11.74
N THR A 16 -2.20 -36.11 -11.06
CA THR A 16 -1.87 -35.65 -9.71
C THR A 16 -0.67 -34.68 -9.65
N ALA A 17 -0.22 -34.18 -10.82
CA ALA A 17 0.90 -33.27 -10.88
C ALA A 17 0.44 -31.95 -11.54
N CYS A 18 -0.39 -31.20 -10.86
CA CYS A 18 -0.56 -29.73 -10.96
C CYS A 18 -1.61 -29.30 -9.92
N GLU A 19 -1.27 -29.39 -8.65
CA GLU A 19 -1.74 -28.39 -7.72
C GLU A 19 -0.65 -27.32 -7.70
N ASP A 20 -0.61 -26.48 -8.74
CA ASP A 20 0.00 -25.18 -8.61
C ASP A 20 -0.80 -24.44 -7.54
N ASN A 21 -0.19 -24.26 -6.40
CA ASN A 21 -0.73 -23.48 -5.30
C ASN A 21 -0.71 -22.01 -5.78
N LEU A 22 -1.73 -21.62 -6.56
CA LEU A 22 -1.90 -20.27 -7.13
C LEU A 22 -1.97 -19.19 -6.03
N GLU A 23 -2.08 -19.57 -4.76
CA GLU A 23 -2.05 -18.65 -3.64
C GLU A 23 -0.62 -18.11 -3.37
N ASP A 24 0.43 -18.86 -3.68
CA ASP A 24 1.82 -18.42 -3.50
C ASP A 24 2.38 -17.60 -4.67
N ASP A 25 1.73 -17.59 -5.84
CA ASP A 25 2.20 -16.88 -7.03
C ASP A 25 1.76 -15.41 -7.11
N ASN A 26 0.88 -14.95 -6.22
CA ASN A 26 0.36 -13.59 -6.19
C ASN A 26 1.05 -12.70 -5.14
N ILE A 27 2.37 -12.74 -5.09
CA ILE A 27 3.17 -11.90 -4.19
C ILE A 27 3.17 -10.45 -4.69
N PRO A 28 2.99 -9.44 -3.83
CA PRO A 28 3.15 -8.05 -4.18
C PRO A 28 4.45 -7.78 -4.93
N ALA A 29 4.36 -7.04 -6.01
CA ALA A 29 5.51 -6.76 -6.85
C ALA A 29 5.35 -5.45 -7.65
N ILE A 30 6.47 -4.77 -7.89
CA ILE A 30 6.64 -3.84 -9.00
C ILE A 30 7.65 -4.48 -9.94
N GLN A 31 7.21 -4.76 -11.15
CA GLN A 31 8.05 -5.44 -12.15
C GLN A 31 7.82 -4.88 -13.54
N ALA A 32 8.85 -4.96 -14.39
CA ALA A 32 8.80 -4.48 -15.77
C ALA A 32 9.92 -5.10 -16.62
N VAL A 33 9.88 -4.86 -17.92
CA VAL A 33 11.00 -5.07 -18.83
C VAL A 33 11.68 -3.72 -19.08
N ARG A 34 12.93 -3.59 -18.61
CA ARG A 34 13.78 -2.41 -18.72
C ARG A 34 14.82 -2.61 -19.81
N ASN A 35 14.75 -1.91 -20.92
CA ASN A 35 15.68 -2.03 -22.05
C ASN A 35 15.91 -3.49 -22.51
N GLY A 36 14.95 -4.39 -22.30
CA GLY A 36 15.04 -5.82 -22.58
C GLY A 36 15.38 -6.70 -21.39
N ASP A 37 15.86 -6.14 -20.28
CA ASP A 37 16.16 -6.85 -19.04
C ASP A 37 14.99 -6.82 -18.07
N PHE A 38 14.83 -7.89 -17.30
CA PHE A 38 13.77 -7.97 -16.31
C PHE A 38 14.12 -7.19 -15.04
N PHE A 39 13.26 -6.23 -14.67
CA PHE A 39 13.28 -5.53 -13.40
C PHE A 39 12.22 -6.12 -12.48
N LYS A 40 12.57 -6.41 -11.24
CA LYS A 40 11.63 -6.74 -10.16
C LYS A 40 12.12 -6.11 -8.86
N SER A 41 11.21 -5.43 -8.18
CA SER A 41 11.48 -4.89 -6.85
C SER A 41 11.60 -6.01 -5.81
N THR A 42 12.47 -5.82 -4.84
CA THR A 42 12.59 -6.66 -3.64
C THR A 42 11.96 -6.00 -2.42
N GLN A 43 11.71 -4.71 -2.48
CA GLN A 43 10.94 -3.94 -1.50
C GLN A 43 10.05 -2.98 -2.25
N MET A 44 8.85 -2.73 -1.72
CA MET A 44 7.91 -1.81 -2.34
C MET A 44 7.00 -1.17 -1.31
N THR A 45 6.55 0.04 -1.60
CA THR A 45 5.62 0.80 -0.77
C THR A 45 4.88 1.86 -1.57
N ALA A 46 3.72 2.25 -1.09
CA ALA A 46 3.02 3.45 -1.51
C ALA A 46 2.83 4.39 -0.32
N VAL A 47 3.04 5.67 -0.51
CA VAL A 47 2.86 6.71 0.50
C VAL A 47 1.86 7.73 -0.02
N ALA A 48 0.76 7.90 0.70
CA ALA A 48 -0.18 8.98 0.43
C ALA A 48 0.35 10.28 1.05
N ASN A 49 0.49 11.31 0.24
CA ASN A 49 0.96 12.61 0.67
C ASN A 49 -0.19 13.50 1.17
N ALA A 50 0.13 14.53 1.94
CA ALA A 50 -0.87 15.43 2.53
C ALA A 50 -1.66 16.25 1.49
N ASP A 51 -1.13 16.42 0.28
CA ASP A 51 -1.77 17.12 -0.84
C ASP A 51 -2.70 16.22 -1.66
N GLY A 52 -2.84 14.94 -1.29
CA GLY A 52 -3.66 13.95 -1.99
C GLY A 52 -2.91 13.17 -3.07
N SER A 53 -1.66 13.52 -3.35
CA SER A 53 -0.81 12.77 -4.26
C SER A 53 -0.34 11.44 -3.64
N VAL A 54 0.21 10.54 -4.47
CA VAL A 54 0.79 9.28 -4.01
C VAL A 54 2.17 9.10 -4.60
N THR A 55 3.10 8.64 -3.76
CA THR A 55 4.42 8.17 -4.17
C THR A 55 4.47 6.66 -4.07
N ILE A 56 4.72 5.97 -5.19
CA ILE A 56 4.86 4.51 -5.27
C ILE A 56 6.33 4.21 -5.52
N THR A 57 6.96 3.42 -4.67
CA THR A 57 8.40 3.11 -4.78
C THR A 57 8.61 1.60 -4.82
N GLY A 58 9.42 1.15 -5.77
CA GLY A 58 9.96 -0.20 -5.85
C GLY A 58 11.47 -0.17 -5.83
N LEU A 59 12.08 -0.93 -4.93
CA LEU A 59 13.54 -1.00 -4.74
C LEU A 59 14.03 -2.41 -5.00
N ASN A 60 15.21 -2.54 -5.59
CA ASN A 60 16.04 -3.71 -5.47
C ASN A 60 17.46 -3.29 -5.00
N ARG A 61 18.43 -4.18 -5.05
CA ARG A 61 19.76 -3.93 -4.48
C ARG A 61 20.46 -2.68 -5.04
N ILE A 62 20.26 -2.35 -6.32
CA ILE A 62 20.96 -1.28 -7.03
C ILE A 62 20.03 -0.37 -7.84
N GLU A 63 18.75 -0.66 -7.86
CA GLU A 63 17.77 0.04 -8.67
C GLU A 63 16.59 0.51 -7.83
N GLN A 64 16.12 1.70 -8.14
CA GLN A 64 14.89 2.28 -7.59
C GLN A 64 13.99 2.73 -8.73
N LEU A 65 12.74 2.32 -8.68
CA LEU A 65 11.67 2.85 -9.53
C LEU A 65 10.66 3.56 -8.66
N GLN A 66 10.38 4.82 -8.97
CA GLN A 66 9.43 5.65 -8.22
C GLN A 66 8.43 6.29 -9.17
N PHE A 67 7.17 6.29 -8.77
CA PHE A 67 6.10 7.04 -9.43
C PHE A 67 5.57 8.08 -8.44
N ASN A 68 5.51 9.34 -8.88
CA ASN A 68 4.83 10.44 -8.20
C ASN A 68 3.56 10.73 -9.00
N LEU A 69 2.40 10.41 -8.44
CA LEU A 69 1.09 10.57 -9.11
C LEU A 69 0.23 11.54 -8.32
N GLU A 70 -0.55 12.35 -9.02
CA GLU A 70 -1.44 13.34 -8.42
C GLU A 70 -2.55 12.74 -7.54
N SER A 71 -2.83 11.43 -7.66
CA SER A 71 -3.83 10.72 -6.85
C SER A 71 -3.56 9.22 -6.80
N ALA A 72 -4.06 8.56 -5.77
CA ALA A 72 -4.10 7.10 -5.63
C ALA A 72 -5.38 6.47 -6.19
N ASN A 73 -6.30 7.25 -6.75
CA ASN A 73 -7.55 6.74 -7.29
C ASN A 73 -7.32 5.90 -8.55
N ALA A 74 -8.27 5.01 -8.86
CA ALA A 74 -8.26 4.30 -10.14
C ALA A 74 -8.35 5.31 -11.30
N GLY A 75 -7.48 5.16 -12.30
CA GLY A 75 -7.43 6.10 -13.42
C GLY A 75 -6.15 5.94 -14.24
N THR A 76 -6.05 6.76 -15.29
CA THR A 76 -4.86 6.84 -16.14
C THR A 76 -4.12 8.14 -15.84
N TYR A 77 -2.84 8.01 -15.50
CA TYR A 77 -1.92 9.07 -15.13
C TYR A 77 -0.87 9.23 -16.22
N PRO A 78 -1.02 10.21 -17.13
CA PRO A 78 -0.02 10.48 -18.16
C PRO A 78 1.29 10.92 -17.50
N LEU A 79 2.42 10.48 -18.06
CA LEU A 79 3.77 10.84 -17.63
C LEU A 79 4.44 11.70 -18.69
N GLY A 80 5.35 12.56 -18.29
CA GLY A 80 6.16 13.36 -19.21
C GLY A 80 6.18 14.84 -18.87
N SER A 81 6.98 15.60 -19.61
CA SER A 81 7.13 17.04 -19.39
C SER A 81 5.80 17.78 -19.45
N GLY A 82 5.50 18.54 -18.40
CA GLY A 82 4.22 19.26 -18.26
C GLY A 82 3.08 18.45 -17.63
N SER A 83 3.28 17.18 -17.35
CA SER A 83 2.36 16.38 -16.53
C SER A 83 2.62 16.63 -15.04
N PRO A 84 1.59 16.61 -14.18
CA PRO A 84 1.79 16.56 -12.72
C PRO A 84 2.35 15.21 -12.24
N ASN A 85 2.35 14.21 -13.13
CA ASN A 85 2.78 12.86 -12.81
C ASN A 85 4.17 12.57 -13.39
N GLU A 86 4.98 11.84 -12.64
CA GLU A 86 6.36 11.55 -13.00
C GLU A 86 6.72 10.10 -12.68
N ALA A 87 7.53 9.48 -13.54
CA ALA A 87 8.27 8.27 -13.21
C ALA A 87 9.77 8.59 -13.17
N VAL A 88 10.42 8.16 -12.10
CA VAL A 88 11.87 8.30 -11.87
C VAL A 88 12.46 6.91 -11.69
N TYR A 89 13.50 6.62 -12.46
CA TYR A 89 14.29 5.41 -12.30
C TYR A 89 15.73 5.77 -11.94
N THR A 90 16.23 5.20 -10.86
CA THR A 90 17.60 5.45 -10.39
C THR A 90 18.41 4.15 -10.43
N PHE A 91 19.59 4.19 -11.01
CA PHE A 91 20.54 3.10 -11.05
C PHE A 91 21.80 3.46 -10.28
N ASN A 92 22.28 2.55 -9.41
CA ASN A 92 23.47 2.72 -8.55
C ASN A 92 23.49 4.03 -7.73
N ASN A 93 22.35 4.63 -7.42
CA ASN A 93 22.21 5.94 -6.75
C ASN A 93 22.88 7.11 -7.50
N THR A 94 23.24 6.96 -8.76
CA THR A 94 23.94 7.97 -9.57
C THR A 94 23.17 8.36 -10.82
N ASP A 95 22.68 7.38 -11.57
CA ASP A 95 22.05 7.61 -12.87
C ASP A 95 20.54 7.73 -12.65
N VAL A 96 20.03 8.97 -12.73
CA VAL A 96 18.62 9.29 -12.48
C VAL A 96 17.96 9.62 -13.81
N TYR A 97 17.10 8.71 -14.26
CA TYR A 97 16.25 8.88 -15.44
C TYR A 97 14.86 9.38 -15.00
N SER A 98 14.39 10.44 -15.62
CA SER A 98 13.06 11.00 -15.36
C SER A 98 12.23 11.09 -16.63
N THR A 99 10.92 10.87 -16.51
CA THR A 99 9.98 11.15 -17.60
C THR A 99 9.77 12.66 -17.82
N ASN A 100 10.19 13.52 -16.89
CA ASN A 100 10.14 14.96 -17.04
C ASN A 100 11.37 15.51 -17.80
N GLU A 101 12.37 14.67 -18.04
CA GLU A 101 13.55 15.01 -18.84
C GLU A 101 13.32 14.67 -20.33
N GLY A 102 13.88 15.49 -21.19
CA GLY A 102 13.91 15.27 -22.64
C GLY A 102 12.52 15.09 -23.27
N ALA A 103 12.40 14.04 -24.07
CA ALA A 103 11.15 13.61 -24.70
C ALA A 103 10.49 12.47 -23.90
N GLY A 104 10.65 12.49 -22.57
CA GLY A 104 10.05 11.52 -21.69
C GLY A 104 8.53 11.50 -21.82
N THR A 105 7.96 10.30 -21.83
CA THR A 105 6.52 10.09 -22.00
C THR A 105 6.12 8.73 -21.48
N GLY A 106 4.85 8.53 -21.18
CA GLY A 106 4.31 7.26 -20.74
C GLY A 106 3.01 7.41 -19.99
N GLN A 107 2.65 6.38 -19.29
CA GLN A 107 1.48 6.37 -18.41
C GLN A 107 1.61 5.35 -17.31
N VAL A 108 0.91 5.61 -16.20
CA VAL A 108 0.52 4.65 -15.17
C VAL A 108 -0.99 4.52 -15.21
N VAL A 109 -1.50 3.29 -15.16
CA VAL A 109 -2.93 3.01 -15.05
C VAL A 109 -3.16 2.29 -13.74
N LEU A 110 -3.82 2.96 -12.78
CA LEU A 110 -4.24 2.34 -11.53
C LEU A 110 -5.61 1.71 -11.69
N SER A 111 -5.77 0.49 -11.18
CA SER A 111 -6.98 -0.31 -11.30
C SER A 111 -7.94 -0.06 -10.15
N ALA A 112 -9.25 -0.12 -10.43
CA ALA A 112 -10.30 -0.18 -9.42
C ALA A 112 -10.41 -1.60 -8.83
N GLY A 113 -11.02 -1.71 -7.63
CA GLY A 113 -11.34 -3.02 -7.03
C GLY A 113 -10.15 -3.78 -6.46
N THR A 114 -9.05 -3.08 -6.19
CA THR A 114 -7.89 -3.65 -5.48
C THR A 114 -8.24 -3.90 -4.01
N PRO A 115 -7.56 -4.84 -3.31
CA PRO A 115 -7.71 -4.96 -1.87
C PRO A 115 -7.47 -3.62 -1.16
N ALA A 116 -8.29 -3.30 -0.16
CA ALA A 116 -8.16 -2.06 0.59
C ALA A 116 -6.73 -1.93 1.16
N GLY A 117 -6.15 -0.74 1.07
CA GLY A 117 -4.77 -0.49 1.53
C GLY A 117 -3.68 -0.93 0.56
N THR A 118 -4.03 -1.33 -0.67
CA THR A 118 -3.04 -1.66 -1.70
C THR A 118 -3.30 -0.93 -3.01
N LEU A 119 -2.26 -0.82 -3.85
CA LEU A 119 -2.36 -0.34 -5.22
C LEU A 119 -2.02 -1.43 -6.21
N THR A 120 -2.82 -1.54 -7.25
CA THR A 120 -2.58 -2.42 -8.40
C THR A 120 -2.74 -1.61 -9.68
N GLY A 121 -1.91 -1.90 -10.66
CA GLY A 121 -1.94 -1.18 -11.93
C GLY A 121 -0.92 -1.67 -12.92
N THR A 122 -0.81 -0.96 -14.03
CA THR A 122 0.17 -1.19 -15.07
C THR A 122 0.87 0.11 -15.44
N PHE A 123 2.06 0.00 -16.03
CA PHE A 123 2.78 1.18 -16.51
C PHE A 123 3.65 0.88 -17.73
N SER A 124 3.94 1.92 -18.47
CA SER A 124 4.97 1.93 -19.49
C SER A 124 5.46 3.36 -19.70
N PHE A 125 6.75 3.54 -19.88
CA PHE A 125 7.31 4.87 -20.10
C PHE A 125 8.68 4.83 -20.80
N VAL A 126 9.06 6.00 -21.30
CA VAL A 126 10.41 6.37 -21.72
C VAL A 126 10.87 7.50 -20.83
N SER A 127 12.05 7.38 -20.27
CA SER A 127 12.71 8.38 -19.44
C SER A 127 14.11 8.68 -19.93
N TYR A 128 14.64 9.81 -19.53
CA TYR A 128 15.95 10.29 -19.96
C TYR A 128 16.81 10.72 -18.78
N LEU A 129 18.13 10.58 -18.92
CA LEU A 129 19.09 11.29 -18.09
C LEU A 129 19.03 12.80 -18.39
N PRO A 130 19.46 13.65 -17.45
CA PRO A 130 19.60 15.08 -17.70
C PRO A 130 20.38 15.37 -18.99
N MET A 131 19.95 16.41 -19.70
CA MET A 131 20.51 16.80 -21.00
C MET A 131 20.39 15.74 -22.10
N ASN A 132 19.49 14.78 -21.97
CA ASN A 132 19.29 13.67 -22.92
C ASN A 132 20.54 12.81 -23.14
N ALA A 133 21.39 12.68 -22.11
CA ALA A 133 22.64 11.93 -22.22
C ALA A 133 22.43 10.44 -22.53
N ASP A 134 21.30 9.87 -22.06
CA ASP A 134 20.86 8.50 -22.35
C ASP A 134 19.35 8.38 -22.16
N SER A 135 18.76 7.28 -22.67
CA SER A 135 17.34 7.00 -22.56
C SER A 135 17.07 5.58 -22.04
N LEU A 136 15.96 5.42 -21.32
CA LEU A 136 15.54 4.17 -20.72
C LEU A 136 14.08 3.90 -21.05
N TYR A 137 13.79 2.65 -21.45
CA TYR A 137 12.44 2.17 -21.73
C TYR A 137 11.98 1.19 -20.68
N MET A 138 10.84 1.46 -20.07
CA MET A 138 10.11 0.51 -19.23
C MET A 138 8.84 0.07 -19.94
N ARG A 139 8.69 -1.24 -20.14
CA ARG A 139 7.53 -1.86 -20.81
C ARG A 139 6.97 -2.99 -20.00
N GLN A 140 5.69 -3.35 -20.25
CA GLN A 140 5.00 -4.44 -19.57
C GLN A 140 5.08 -4.30 -18.05
N GLY A 141 5.03 -3.05 -17.58
CA GLY A 141 5.12 -2.74 -16.16
C GLY A 141 3.86 -3.16 -15.43
N VAL A 142 4.05 -3.76 -14.27
CA VAL A 142 2.99 -4.19 -13.35
C VAL A 142 3.28 -3.65 -11.96
N ILE A 143 2.28 -3.04 -11.37
CA ILE A 143 2.19 -2.70 -9.95
C ILE A 143 1.16 -3.69 -9.39
N PHE A 144 1.54 -4.60 -8.50
CA PHE A 144 0.63 -5.61 -7.99
C PHE A 144 0.57 -5.54 -6.46
N GLN A 145 -0.60 -5.18 -5.94
CA GLN A 145 -0.92 -5.14 -4.51
C GLN A 145 0.15 -4.44 -3.65
N VAL A 146 0.72 -3.33 -4.15
CA VAL A 146 1.70 -2.54 -3.40
C VAL A 146 1.01 -1.89 -2.20
N PRO A 147 1.46 -2.17 -0.95
CA PRO A 147 0.81 -1.66 0.24
C PRO A 147 1.12 -0.20 0.49
N PHE A 148 0.20 0.49 1.14
CA PHE A 148 0.47 1.78 1.76
C PHE A 148 1.22 1.58 3.08
N GLY A 149 2.20 2.46 3.36
CA GLY A 149 2.94 2.49 4.62
C GLY A 149 4.36 1.93 4.51
N SER A 150 4.76 1.06 5.43
CA SER A 150 6.13 0.53 5.46
C SER A 150 6.45 -0.36 4.26
N PRO A 151 7.69 -0.30 3.73
CA PRO A 151 8.11 -1.16 2.63
C PRO A 151 8.01 -2.65 3.01
N ILE A 152 7.48 -3.46 2.10
CA ILE A 152 7.47 -4.92 2.24
C ILE A 152 8.54 -5.54 1.37
N GLY A 153 9.14 -6.63 1.86
CA GLY A 153 10.16 -7.43 1.18
C GLY A 153 9.59 -8.60 0.35
N PRO A 154 10.47 -9.33 -0.34
CA PRO A 154 10.08 -10.50 -1.14
C PRO A 154 9.49 -11.61 -0.26
N GLY A 155 8.41 -12.22 -0.71
CA GLY A 155 7.73 -13.30 0.01
C GLY A 155 6.78 -12.83 1.11
N SER A 156 6.67 -11.53 1.35
CA SER A 156 5.63 -10.98 2.21
C SER A 156 4.32 -10.93 1.44
N SER A 157 3.30 -11.64 1.90
CA SER A 157 1.93 -11.38 1.45
C SER A 157 1.57 -9.96 1.87
N ALA A 158 1.11 -9.12 0.95
CA ALA A 158 0.44 -7.88 1.35
C ALA A 158 -0.89 -8.28 1.99
N THR A 159 -0.86 -8.49 3.27
CA THR A 159 -2.07 -8.55 4.05
C THR A 159 -2.56 -7.11 4.15
N ALA A 160 -3.57 -6.79 3.35
CA ALA A 160 -4.06 -5.43 3.24
C ALA A 160 -4.54 -4.93 4.60
N SER A 161 -4.02 -3.80 5.05
CA SER A 161 -4.58 -3.09 6.19
C SER A 161 -6.05 -2.77 5.92
N SER A 162 -6.91 -2.97 6.91
CA SER A 162 -8.33 -2.68 6.85
C SER A 162 -8.76 -1.82 8.03
N LEU A 163 -9.67 -0.90 7.81
CA LEU A 163 -10.32 -0.12 8.85
C LEU A 163 -11.73 0.24 8.38
N ALA A 164 -12.69 0.12 9.28
CA ALA A 164 -14.04 0.61 9.09
C ALA A 164 -14.56 1.17 10.40
N ALA A 165 -15.42 2.18 10.35
CA ALA A 165 -16.06 2.76 11.52
C ALA A 165 -17.35 3.47 11.11
N ASN A 166 -18.13 3.94 12.09
CA ASN A 166 -19.20 4.91 11.88
C ASN A 166 -18.80 6.25 12.51
N VAL A 167 -19.03 7.33 11.78
CA VAL A 167 -18.88 8.72 12.26
C VAL A 167 -20.26 9.32 12.35
N ASP A 168 -20.72 9.66 13.54
CA ASP A 168 -22.08 10.17 13.81
C ASP A 168 -23.18 9.28 13.22
N GLY A 169 -22.97 7.96 13.27
CA GLY A 169 -23.89 6.95 12.73
C GLY A 169 -23.78 6.72 11.21
N VAL A 170 -22.94 7.46 10.49
CA VAL A 170 -22.70 7.29 9.06
C VAL A 170 -21.46 6.42 8.84
N ALA A 171 -21.55 5.42 7.97
CA ALA A 171 -20.42 4.54 7.67
C ALA A 171 -19.24 5.32 7.08
N PHE A 172 -18.07 5.16 7.69
CA PHE A 172 -16.79 5.64 7.23
C PHE A 172 -15.99 4.47 6.64
N THR A 173 -15.80 4.50 5.33
CA THR A 173 -15.01 3.51 4.61
C THR A 173 -13.82 4.23 4.00
N PRO A 174 -12.60 4.07 4.53
CA PRO A 174 -11.41 4.71 3.97
C PRO A 174 -11.06 4.13 2.61
N THR A 175 -10.55 4.97 1.75
CA THR A 175 -9.96 4.59 0.46
C THR A 175 -8.45 4.37 0.56
N VAL A 176 -7.82 4.97 1.57
CA VAL A 176 -6.39 4.84 1.87
C VAL A 176 -6.22 4.55 3.35
N ILE A 177 -5.40 3.55 3.67
CA ILE A 177 -4.99 3.24 5.05
C ILE A 177 -3.47 3.16 5.06
N SER A 178 -2.83 4.05 5.82
CA SER A 178 -1.38 4.19 5.89
C SER A 178 -0.91 4.03 7.34
N PRO A 179 -0.57 2.81 7.77
CA PRO A 179 0.09 2.58 9.03
C PRO A 179 1.59 2.94 8.91
N ILE A 180 2.12 3.62 9.89
CA ILE A 180 3.53 4.02 9.95
C ILE A 180 4.06 3.66 11.33
N ASN A 181 5.21 2.96 11.39
CA ASN A 181 5.98 2.83 12.61
C ASN A 181 7.00 3.97 12.69
N ALA A 182 6.82 4.87 13.63
CA ALA A 182 7.66 6.04 13.81
C ALA A 182 7.99 6.24 15.29
N GLY A 183 9.28 6.16 15.63
CA GLY A 183 9.77 6.44 16.97
C GLY A 183 9.21 5.54 18.07
N GLY A 184 8.91 4.27 17.76
CA GLY A 184 8.33 3.31 18.71
C GLY A 184 6.81 3.41 18.87
N SER A 185 6.16 4.18 18.01
CA SER A 185 4.70 4.30 17.94
C SER A 185 4.20 3.90 16.56
N ILE A 186 3.07 3.20 16.53
CA ILE A 186 2.31 2.94 15.32
C ILE A 186 1.28 4.05 15.16
N VAL A 187 1.33 4.72 14.03
CA VAL A 187 0.35 5.74 13.62
C VAL A 187 -0.43 5.18 12.44
N VAL A 188 -1.72 4.98 12.61
CA VAL A 188 -2.63 4.52 11.55
C VAL A 188 -3.42 5.72 11.04
N ASN A 189 -3.22 6.09 9.80
CA ASN A 189 -4.03 7.10 9.13
C ASN A 189 -4.94 6.43 8.10
N ALA A 190 -6.24 6.49 8.32
CA ALA A 190 -7.25 5.95 7.43
C ALA A 190 -8.10 7.10 6.86
N SER A 191 -8.03 7.34 5.55
CA SER A 191 -8.66 8.50 4.91
C SER A 191 -9.64 8.13 3.79
N ASN A 192 -10.66 8.97 3.60
CA ASN A 192 -11.55 8.98 2.46
C ASN A 192 -11.70 10.42 1.92
N GLY A 193 -10.77 10.84 1.09
CA GLY A 193 -10.72 12.23 0.61
C GLY A 193 -10.33 13.21 1.72
N ALA A 194 -11.21 14.17 2.06
CA ALA A 194 -10.93 15.23 3.03
C ALA A 194 -11.09 14.80 4.51
N ASN A 195 -11.56 13.58 4.77
CA ASN A 195 -11.81 13.10 6.12
C ASN A 195 -10.87 11.95 6.47
N SER A 196 -10.38 11.90 7.71
CA SER A 196 -9.49 10.84 8.17
C SER A 196 -9.74 10.47 9.63
N ILE A 197 -9.57 9.18 9.95
CA ILE A 197 -9.41 8.70 11.31
C ILE A 197 -7.93 8.40 11.52
N VAL A 198 -7.35 8.94 12.58
CA VAL A 198 -5.96 8.69 12.98
C VAL A 198 -5.96 8.02 14.34
N LEU A 199 -5.28 6.88 14.45
CA LEU A 199 -5.05 6.16 15.71
C LEU A 199 -3.54 6.13 15.97
N THR A 200 -3.12 6.34 17.23
CA THR A 200 -1.72 6.22 17.64
C THR A 200 -1.63 5.34 18.87
N PHE A 201 -0.72 4.38 18.86
CA PHE A 201 -0.44 3.49 19.98
C PHE A 201 1.01 2.97 19.93
N PRO A 202 1.59 2.51 21.05
CA PRO A 202 2.96 2.03 21.08
C PRO A 202 3.17 0.80 20.18
N GLU A 203 4.35 0.66 19.56
CA GLU A 203 4.76 -0.54 18.84
C GLU A 203 4.74 -1.80 19.73
N THR A 204 5.01 -1.61 21.02
CA THR A 204 5.01 -2.70 22.01
C THR A 204 3.63 -3.03 22.58
N ILE A 205 2.56 -2.60 21.89
CA ILE A 205 1.17 -2.86 22.34
C ILE A 205 0.92 -4.37 22.45
N THR A 206 0.12 -4.77 23.41
CA THR A 206 -0.29 -6.16 23.60
C THR A 206 -1.82 -6.28 23.53
N VAL A 207 -2.33 -7.50 23.48
CA VAL A 207 -3.76 -7.75 23.59
C VAL A 207 -4.29 -7.18 24.90
N GLY A 208 -5.35 -6.38 24.84
CA GLY A 208 -5.93 -5.68 25.99
C GLY A 208 -6.78 -4.48 25.61
N SER A 209 -7.32 -3.82 26.61
CA SER A 209 -8.15 -2.63 26.46
C SER A 209 -7.41 -1.39 26.96
N TYR A 210 -7.40 -0.34 26.16
CA TYR A 210 -6.69 0.90 26.40
C TYR A 210 -7.63 2.09 26.23
N MET A 211 -7.43 3.13 27.05
CA MET A 211 -8.25 4.35 26.99
C MET A 211 -7.58 5.39 26.11
N PHE A 212 -8.33 5.96 25.16
CA PHE A 212 -7.87 7.12 24.42
C PHE A 212 -7.91 8.38 25.28
N ALA A 213 -6.90 9.21 25.08
CA ALA A 213 -6.78 10.54 25.68
C ALA A 213 -6.39 11.56 24.60
N SER A 214 -6.55 12.84 24.91
CA SER A 214 -6.15 13.94 24.00
C SER A 214 -4.63 14.05 23.80
N SER A 215 -3.84 13.38 24.65
CA SER A 215 -2.39 13.32 24.58
C SER A 215 -1.87 12.06 25.27
N GLY A 216 -0.66 11.62 24.92
CA GLY A 216 -0.03 10.44 25.52
C GLY A 216 0.20 9.32 24.51
N MET A 217 0.32 8.08 25.01
CA MET A 217 0.67 6.93 24.18
C MET A 217 -0.50 6.37 23.36
N TYR A 218 -1.73 6.56 23.83
CA TYR A 218 -2.94 6.08 23.14
C TYR A 218 -3.79 7.30 22.78
N THR A 219 -3.71 7.71 21.54
CA THR A 219 -4.46 8.86 21.04
C THR A 219 -5.26 8.48 19.79
N ALA A 220 -6.38 9.18 19.60
CA ALA A 220 -7.15 9.13 18.38
C ALA A 220 -7.56 10.53 17.97
N SER A 221 -7.80 10.75 16.70
CA SER A 221 -8.38 11.97 16.18
C SER A 221 -9.22 11.71 14.94
N TYR A 222 -10.19 12.58 14.74
CA TYR A 222 -10.93 12.66 13.48
C TYR A 222 -10.59 13.98 12.79
N ILE A 223 -10.22 13.89 11.51
CA ILE A 223 -9.93 15.03 10.65
C ILE A 223 -11.13 15.23 9.75
N SER A 224 -11.74 16.40 9.80
CA SER A 224 -12.84 16.80 8.93
C SER A 224 -12.45 18.04 8.15
N GLY A 225 -12.43 17.93 6.81
CA GLY A 225 -12.04 19.05 5.96
C GLY A 225 -10.64 19.59 6.26
N GLY A 226 -9.70 18.73 6.65
CA GLY A 226 -8.32 19.11 6.99
C GLY A 226 -8.10 19.61 8.44
N THR A 227 -9.17 19.69 9.26
CA THR A 227 -9.05 20.14 10.65
C THR A 227 -9.06 18.93 11.60
N PRO A 228 -7.95 18.66 12.32
CA PRO A 228 -7.89 17.56 13.28
C PRO A 228 -8.63 17.93 14.59
N THR A 229 -9.46 17.00 15.06
CA THR A 229 -10.16 17.10 16.34
C THR A 229 -9.78 15.88 17.20
N PRO A 230 -9.01 16.05 18.29
CA PRO A 230 -8.55 14.93 19.10
C PRO A 230 -9.67 14.28 19.90
N ALA A 231 -9.50 12.99 20.19
CA ALA A 231 -10.35 12.26 21.12
C ALA A 231 -10.19 12.81 22.53
N VAL A 232 -11.31 12.99 23.23
CA VAL A 232 -11.34 13.32 24.67
C VAL A 232 -11.71 12.13 25.53
N SER A 233 -12.30 11.10 24.94
CA SER A 233 -12.63 9.81 25.57
C SER A 233 -12.78 8.73 24.53
N GLY A 234 -12.63 7.48 24.93
CA GLY A 234 -12.83 6.34 24.05
C GLY A 234 -11.99 5.14 24.46
N THR A 235 -12.16 4.04 23.75
CA THR A 235 -11.47 2.76 23.99
C THR A 235 -10.83 2.25 22.71
N LEU A 236 -9.69 1.60 22.88
CA LEU A 236 -8.97 0.81 21.90
C LEU A 236 -8.82 -0.59 22.46
N ASP A 237 -9.50 -1.56 21.87
CA ASP A 237 -9.45 -2.94 22.30
C ASP A 237 -8.63 -3.75 21.30
N ILE A 238 -7.43 -4.16 21.67
CA ILE A 238 -6.55 -4.98 20.85
C ILE A 238 -6.91 -6.45 21.04
N THR A 239 -7.29 -7.11 19.97
CA THR A 239 -7.71 -8.51 19.96
C THR A 239 -6.65 -9.48 19.50
N ALA A 240 -5.70 -9.02 18.67
CA ALA A 240 -4.55 -9.81 18.24
C ALA A 240 -3.34 -8.92 17.93
N VAL A 241 -2.15 -9.45 18.19
CA VAL A 241 -0.86 -8.88 17.81
C VAL A 241 -0.02 -10.00 17.23
N ASP A 242 0.53 -9.82 16.03
CA ASP A 242 1.45 -10.74 15.39
C ASP A 242 2.77 -10.01 15.11
N ALA A 243 3.79 -10.32 15.92
CA ALA A 243 5.11 -9.70 15.79
C ALA A 243 5.88 -10.19 14.54
N VAL A 244 5.53 -11.36 13.99
CA VAL A 244 6.18 -11.90 12.79
C VAL A 244 5.61 -11.23 11.54
N ALA A 245 4.29 -11.06 11.50
CA ALA A 245 3.60 -10.35 10.41
C ALA A 245 3.62 -8.83 10.59
N SER A 246 4.17 -8.30 11.71
CA SER A 246 4.10 -6.88 12.06
C SER A 246 2.68 -6.35 11.98
N SER A 247 1.72 -7.05 12.60
CA SER A 247 0.32 -6.68 12.50
C SER A 247 -0.38 -6.54 13.85
N VAL A 248 -1.37 -5.66 13.88
CA VAL A 248 -2.26 -5.42 15.03
C VAL A 248 -3.70 -5.41 14.56
N THR A 249 -4.55 -6.17 15.25
CA THR A 249 -5.99 -6.22 15.02
C THR A 249 -6.73 -5.78 16.26
N GLY A 250 -7.78 -5.00 16.08
CA GLY A 250 -8.59 -4.53 17.22
C GLY A 250 -9.87 -3.82 16.82
N THR A 251 -10.53 -3.32 17.84
CA THR A 251 -11.72 -2.47 17.73
C THR A 251 -11.49 -1.14 18.44
N PHE A 252 -12.24 -0.13 18.06
CA PHE A 252 -12.14 1.17 18.70
C PHE A 252 -13.46 1.95 18.70
N SER A 253 -13.59 2.84 19.65
CA SER A 253 -14.60 3.88 19.68
C SER A 253 -14.07 5.10 20.40
N PHE A 254 -14.45 6.29 19.97
CA PHE A 254 -14.05 7.52 20.66
C PHE A 254 -14.99 8.69 20.37
N MET A 255 -14.98 9.66 21.26
CA MET A 255 -15.61 10.96 21.06
C MET A 255 -14.54 12.04 20.99
N THR A 256 -14.68 12.93 20.03
CA THR A 256 -13.81 14.12 19.94
C THR A 256 -14.35 15.25 20.81
N GLY A 257 -13.48 16.20 21.13
CA GLY A 257 -13.83 17.39 21.92
C GLY A 257 -14.32 18.57 21.07
N PRO A 258 -14.65 19.71 21.72
CA PRO A 258 -14.98 20.96 21.06
C PRO A 258 -13.86 21.41 20.08
N PRO A 259 -14.18 22.15 19.00
CA PRO A 259 -15.50 22.70 18.69
C PRO A 259 -16.49 21.72 18.03
N ASN A 260 -16.01 20.57 17.51
CA ASN A 260 -16.81 19.59 16.78
C ASN A 260 -16.78 18.25 17.53
N ASN A 261 -17.87 17.91 18.19
CA ASN A 261 -17.99 16.67 18.94
C ASN A 261 -18.44 15.53 18.01
N PHE A 262 -17.50 14.89 17.33
CA PHE A 262 -17.78 13.70 16.52
C PHE A 262 -17.84 12.46 17.40
N ASN A 263 -18.78 11.56 17.12
CA ASN A 263 -18.93 10.27 17.78
C ASN A 263 -18.51 9.15 16.83
N ILE A 264 -17.35 8.56 17.07
CA ILE A 264 -16.81 7.46 16.30
C ILE A 264 -17.13 6.16 17.01
N THR A 265 -17.88 5.27 16.32
CA THR A 265 -18.38 4.01 16.87
C THR A 265 -18.14 2.85 15.93
N SER A 266 -18.26 1.62 16.45
CA SER A 266 -18.12 0.38 15.67
C SER A 266 -16.84 0.31 14.87
N GLY A 267 -15.77 0.93 15.36
CA GLY A 267 -14.46 0.88 14.76
C GLY A 267 -13.88 -0.53 14.79
N VAL A 268 -13.42 -1.03 13.64
CA VAL A 268 -12.68 -2.30 13.52
C VAL A 268 -11.48 -2.06 12.65
N PHE A 269 -10.34 -2.68 12.95
CA PHE A 269 -9.15 -2.57 12.13
C PHE A 269 -8.26 -3.80 12.20
N THR A 270 -7.54 -4.03 11.13
CA THR A 270 -6.33 -4.85 11.06
C THR A 270 -5.29 -4.05 10.29
N VAL A 271 -4.14 -3.78 10.88
CA VAL A 271 -3.09 -2.97 10.26
C VAL A 271 -1.77 -3.72 10.28
N PHE A 272 -1.02 -3.58 9.18
CA PHE A 272 0.32 -4.12 8.98
C PHE A 272 1.28 -2.93 8.85
N TYR A 273 2.41 -2.90 9.63
CA TYR A 273 3.28 -1.73 9.81
C TYR A 273 4.77 -2.05 9.73
#